data_e5feb8414f2db0a98800c8948daa0594
#
_entry.id   e5feb8414f2db0a98800c8948daa0594
#
_cell.length_a   1.000
_cell.length_b   1.000
_cell.length_c   1.000
_cell.angle_alpha   90.00
_cell.angle_beta   90.00
_cell.angle_gamma   90.00
#
_symmetry.space_group_name_H-M   'P 1'
#
loop_
_entity.id
_entity.type
_entity.pdbx_description
1 polymer ?
#
loop_
_entity_poly.entity_id
_entity_poly.type
_entity_poly.pdbx_seq_one_letter_code
_entity_poly.pdbx_strand_id
1 'polypeptide(L)'
;MSDPAPAKAPAAKKSPIMLIAIVAVVAATAAGGGAYFFLAKKGPAPVVEKKLSEHGLVEFEPFVVNLADEGNKRFLKASIQLVVETPEEALEFEEKPVLEMGARSAIVDMLTEQNSEELSTPEGKTKLREELKEKVSHSLKEIEVVDVLFSDFVIQY
;
A
#
# COMPACT_ATOMS: atom_id res chain seq x y z
N MET A 1 46.88 -78.35 -25.32
CA MET A 1 45.63 -77.65 -25.30
C MET A 1 45.65 -76.75 -24.06
N SER A 2 46.08 -75.55 -24.21
CA SER A 2 46.24 -74.57 -23.11
C SER A 2 45.39 -73.37 -23.43
N ASP A 3 44.49 -73.12 -22.56
CA ASP A 3 43.56 -72.01 -22.63
C ASP A 3 44.24 -70.75 -22.12
N PRO A 4 44.26 -69.59 -22.81
CA PRO A 4 44.81 -68.39 -22.31
C PRO A 4 43.80 -67.59 -21.47
N ALA A 5 44.23 -67.21 -20.30
CA ALA A 5 43.50 -66.39 -19.35
C ALA A 5 43.22 -64.94 -19.88
N PRO A 6 42.10 -64.35 -19.50
CA PRO A 6 41.74 -62.98 -19.96
C PRO A 6 42.60 -61.91 -19.29
N ALA A 7 43.03 -60.94 -20.10
CA ALA A 7 43.83 -59.81 -19.69
C ALA A 7 43.02 -58.82 -18.81
N LYS A 8 43.62 -58.44 -17.72
CA LYS A 8 43.13 -57.45 -16.73
C LYS A 8 43.19 -56.03 -17.31
N ALA A 9 42.04 -55.40 -17.48
CA ALA A 9 41.94 -54.02 -17.93
C ALA A 9 42.60 -53.05 -16.94
N PRO A 10 43.32 -51.99 -17.40
CA PRO A 10 43.96 -51.02 -16.51
C PRO A 10 42.96 -50.12 -15.82
N ALA A 11 43.07 -50.00 -14.51
CA ALA A 11 42.30 -49.09 -13.70
C ALA A 11 42.57 -47.64 -14.12
N ALA A 12 41.58 -46.92 -14.56
CA ALA A 12 41.64 -45.49 -14.88
C ALA A 12 42.02 -44.68 -13.61
N LYS A 13 43.21 -44.12 -13.58
CA LYS A 13 43.60 -43.15 -12.55
C LYS A 13 42.74 -41.90 -12.72
N LYS A 14 41.78 -41.68 -11.80
CA LYS A 14 41.00 -40.45 -11.73
C LYS A 14 41.98 -39.29 -11.43
N SER A 15 42.13 -38.39 -12.39
CA SER A 15 43.04 -37.24 -12.23
C SER A 15 42.50 -36.29 -11.13
N PRO A 16 43.38 -35.77 -10.27
CA PRO A 16 42.96 -34.85 -9.20
C PRO A 16 42.29 -33.58 -9.73
N ILE A 17 42.53 -33.22 -10.98
CA ILE A 17 41.94 -32.07 -11.66
C ILE A 17 40.42 -32.25 -11.80
N MET A 18 39.94 -33.48 -12.07
CA MET A 18 38.50 -33.74 -12.18
C MET A 18 37.76 -33.61 -10.84
N LEU A 19 38.39 -33.98 -9.74
CA LEU A 19 37.85 -33.81 -8.40
C LEU A 19 37.82 -32.34 -7.98
N ILE A 20 38.83 -31.55 -8.33
CA ILE A 20 38.90 -30.11 -8.06
C ILE A 20 37.79 -29.37 -8.86
N ALA A 21 37.55 -29.76 -10.11
CA ALA A 21 36.48 -29.16 -10.94
C ALA A 21 35.08 -29.42 -10.37
N ILE A 22 34.82 -30.62 -9.87
CA ILE A 22 33.53 -30.97 -9.25
C ILE A 22 33.31 -30.19 -7.95
N VAL A 23 34.33 -30.05 -7.11
CA VAL A 23 34.23 -29.28 -5.85
C VAL A 23 34.01 -27.80 -6.15
N ALA A 24 34.66 -27.23 -7.17
CA ALA A 24 34.46 -25.83 -7.56
C ALA A 24 33.03 -25.55 -8.07
N VAL A 25 32.45 -26.47 -8.84
CA VAL A 25 31.08 -26.35 -9.32
C VAL A 25 30.07 -26.45 -8.16
N VAL A 26 30.26 -27.36 -7.21
CA VAL A 26 29.38 -27.49 -6.03
C VAL A 26 29.51 -26.26 -5.12
N ALA A 27 30.71 -25.70 -4.95
CA ALA A 27 30.88 -24.47 -4.16
C ALA A 27 30.23 -23.24 -4.83
N ALA A 28 30.27 -23.12 -6.16
CA ALA A 28 29.68 -22.03 -6.91
C ALA A 28 28.12 -22.10 -6.87
N THR A 29 27.55 -23.30 -6.93
CA THR A 29 26.09 -23.48 -6.81
C THR A 29 25.59 -23.25 -5.39
N ALA A 30 26.34 -23.60 -4.36
CA ALA A 30 26.00 -23.33 -2.97
C ALA A 30 26.05 -21.82 -2.65
N ALA A 31 27.06 -21.11 -3.16
CA ALA A 31 27.16 -19.65 -2.97
C ALA A 31 26.11 -18.85 -3.76
N GLY A 32 25.87 -19.22 -5.02
CA GLY A 32 24.85 -18.57 -5.87
C GLY A 32 23.41 -18.88 -5.43
N GLY A 33 23.13 -20.13 -5.09
CA GLY A 33 21.81 -20.57 -4.62
C GLY A 33 21.45 -20.00 -3.25
N GLY A 34 22.42 -19.90 -2.33
CA GLY A 34 22.22 -19.30 -1.02
C GLY A 34 21.92 -17.80 -1.09
N ALA A 35 22.65 -17.06 -1.92
CA ALA A 35 22.41 -15.63 -2.11
C ALA A 35 21.04 -15.37 -2.77
N TYR A 36 20.68 -16.13 -3.81
CA TYR A 36 19.36 -16.01 -4.45
C TYR A 36 18.22 -16.34 -3.49
N PHE A 37 18.36 -17.38 -2.67
CA PHE A 37 17.35 -17.76 -1.68
C PHE A 37 17.20 -16.73 -0.55
N PHE A 38 18.29 -16.08 -0.17
CA PHE A 38 18.28 -15.01 0.85
C PHE A 38 17.68 -13.70 0.32
N LEU A 39 17.95 -13.36 -0.96
CA LEU A 39 17.35 -12.19 -1.60
C LEU A 39 15.86 -12.44 -1.97
N ALA A 40 15.51 -13.64 -2.38
CA ALA A 40 14.14 -14.02 -2.71
C ALA A 40 13.23 -14.09 -1.47
N LYS A 41 13.80 -14.29 -0.27
CA LYS A 41 13.05 -14.24 1.00
C LYS A 41 12.78 -12.83 1.55
N LYS A 42 13.29 -11.77 0.92
CA LYS A 42 12.76 -10.42 1.13
C LYS A 42 11.49 -10.24 0.29
N GLY A 43 10.49 -11.05 0.57
CA GLY A 43 9.12 -10.71 0.27
C GLY A 43 8.80 -9.34 0.91
N PRO A 44 7.81 -8.59 0.38
CA PRO A 44 7.37 -7.37 1.04
C PRO A 44 7.14 -7.71 2.51
N ALA A 45 7.68 -6.87 3.40
CA ALA A 45 7.45 -7.01 4.83
C ALA A 45 5.94 -7.24 5.02
N PRO A 46 5.51 -8.18 5.89
CA PRO A 46 4.10 -8.34 6.16
C PRO A 46 3.56 -6.95 6.50
N VAL A 47 2.66 -6.44 5.67
CA VAL A 47 1.87 -5.27 6.02
C VAL A 47 1.05 -5.74 7.21
N VAL A 48 1.49 -5.38 8.41
CA VAL A 48 0.69 -5.57 9.62
C VAL A 48 -0.45 -4.58 9.45
N GLU A 49 -1.58 -5.05 8.93
CA GLU A 49 -2.80 -4.25 8.93
C GLU A 49 -3.12 -3.95 10.40
N LYS A 50 -2.80 -2.73 10.84
CA LYS A 50 -3.22 -2.23 12.13
C LYS A 50 -4.75 -2.32 12.18
N LYS A 51 -5.26 -2.78 13.32
CA LYS A 51 -6.71 -2.70 13.55
C LYS A 51 -7.12 -1.24 13.56
N LEU A 52 -8.30 -0.94 13.04
CA LEU A 52 -8.85 0.42 13.01
C LEU A 52 -8.77 1.13 14.37
N SER A 53 -8.83 0.37 15.47
CA SER A 53 -8.70 0.86 16.84
C SER A 53 -7.28 1.32 17.25
N GLU A 54 -6.28 1.08 16.40
CA GLU A 54 -4.88 1.46 16.65
C GLU A 54 -4.49 2.74 15.88
N HIS A 55 -5.41 3.26 15.06
CA HIS A 55 -5.27 4.51 14.32
C HIS A 55 -5.85 5.69 15.10
N GLY A 56 -5.41 6.89 14.73
CA GLY A 56 -6.05 8.13 15.16
C GLY A 56 -7.28 8.45 14.32
N LEU A 57 -8.26 9.12 14.91
CA LEU A 57 -9.46 9.57 14.24
C LEU A 57 -9.59 11.09 14.40
N VAL A 58 -9.73 11.80 13.28
CA VAL A 58 -9.96 13.24 13.23
C VAL A 58 -11.36 13.49 12.71
N GLU A 59 -12.20 14.15 13.51
CA GLU A 59 -13.57 14.47 13.15
C GLU A 59 -13.67 15.92 12.67
N PHE A 60 -14.43 16.14 11.61
CA PHE A 60 -14.75 17.48 11.11
C PHE A 60 -16.21 17.82 11.34
N GLU A 61 -16.49 19.09 11.55
CA GLU A 61 -17.87 19.57 11.43
C GLU A 61 -18.45 19.24 10.05
N PRO A 62 -19.77 18.97 9.96
CA PRO A 62 -20.40 18.59 8.69
C PRO A 62 -20.12 19.59 7.57
N PHE A 63 -19.82 19.08 6.42
CA PHE A 63 -19.66 19.84 5.18
C PHE A 63 -21.00 20.04 4.51
N VAL A 64 -21.29 21.26 4.06
CA VAL A 64 -22.44 21.57 3.21
C VAL A 64 -21.93 22.35 2.01
N VAL A 65 -21.93 21.72 0.84
CA VAL A 65 -21.37 22.28 -0.39
C VAL A 65 -22.36 22.22 -1.55
N ASN A 66 -22.23 23.14 -2.51
CA ASN A 66 -22.89 23.03 -3.80
C ASN A 66 -22.12 22.07 -4.67
N LEU A 67 -22.82 21.16 -5.36
CA LEU A 67 -22.22 20.27 -6.36
C LEU A 67 -22.11 20.97 -7.71
N ALA A 68 -21.24 20.45 -8.59
CA ALA A 68 -20.96 20.98 -9.92
C ALA A 68 -22.01 20.60 -10.97
N ASP A 69 -23.24 20.26 -10.55
CA ASP A 69 -24.32 19.88 -11.45
C ASP A 69 -24.79 21.05 -12.33
N GLU A 70 -25.01 20.79 -13.61
CA GLU A 70 -25.56 21.77 -14.55
C GLU A 70 -27.08 22.00 -14.29
N GLY A 71 -27.45 23.25 -14.16
CA GLY A 71 -28.83 23.71 -14.17
C GLY A 71 -29.57 23.76 -12.83
N ASN A 72 -29.50 22.78 -11.98
CA ASN A 72 -30.14 22.77 -10.67
C ASN A 72 -29.08 22.75 -9.56
N LYS A 73 -29.21 23.69 -8.60
CA LYS A 73 -28.33 23.71 -7.44
C LYS A 73 -28.65 22.50 -6.56
N ARG A 74 -27.75 21.54 -6.52
CA ARG A 74 -27.79 20.40 -5.61
C ARG A 74 -26.78 20.59 -4.51
N PHE A 75 -27.16 20.23 -3.31
CA PHE A 75 -26.33 20.37 -2.13
C PHE A 75 -25.94 18.98 -1.63
N LEU A 76 -24.67 18.83 -1.30
CA LEU A 76 -24.18 17.69 -0.56
C LEU A 76 -23.99 18.10 0.90
N LYS A 77 -24.60 17.35 1.82
CA LYS A 77 -24.24 17.35 3.23
C LYS A 77 -23.48 16.06 3.52
N ALA A 78 -22.25 16.19 4.00
CA ALA A 78 -21.40 15.05 4.35
C ALA A 78 -20.71 15.28 5.69
N SER A 79 -20.72 14.26 6.55
CA SER A 79 -19.89 14.20 7.75
C SER A 79 -18.71 13.30 7.46
N ILE A 80 -17.50 13.86 7.52
CA ILE A 80 -16.25 13.23 7.11
C ILE A 80 -15.35 13.08 8.33
N GLN A 81 -14.70 11.94 8.42
CA GLN A 81 -13.68 11.64 9.43
C GLN A 81 -12.43 11.15 8.71
N LEU A 82 -11.25 11.61 9.13
CA LEU A 82 -9.97 11.08 8.66
C LEU A 82 -9.45 10.05 9.64
N VAL A 83 -8.98 8.94 9.10
CA VAL A 83 -8.19 7.98 9.83
C VAL A 83 -6.72 8.29 9.56
N VAL A 84 -5.97 8.61 10.60
CA VAL A 84 -4.54 8.88 10.54
C VAL A 84 -3.75 7.74 11.16
N GLU A 85 -2.46 7.63 10.82
CA GLU A 85 -1.65 6.46 11.16
C GLU A 85 -1.56 6.21 12.66
N THR A 86 -1.51 7.26 13.48
CA THR A 86 -1.37 7.13 14.93
C THR A 86 -2.34 8.04 15.69
N PRO A 87 -2.73 7.69 16.93
CA PRO A 87 -3.51 8.57 17.80
C PRO A 87 -2.79 9.89 18.11
N GLU A 88 -1.45 9.89 18.13
CA GLU A 88 -0.62 11.07 18.36
C GLU A 88 -0.79 12.08 17.21
N GLU A 89 -0.87 11.62 15.97
CA GLU A 89 -1.16 12.48 14.81
C GLU A 89 -2.55 13.11 14.90
N ALA A 90 -3.55 12.40 15.43
CA ALA A 90 -4.88 12.96 15.66
C ALA A 90 -4.84 14.08 16.72
N LEU A 91 -4.07 13.92 17.80
CA LEU A 91 -3.87 14.98 18.80
C LEU A 91 -3.14 16.19 18.21
N GLU A 92 -2.15 15.96 17.34
CA GLU A 92 -1.45 17.03 16.63
C GLU A 92 -2.39 17.89 15.78
N PHE A 93 -3.40 17.26 15.19
CA PHE A 93 -4.47 17.95 14.45
C PHE A 93 -5.26 18.91 15.34
N GLU A 94 -5.63 18.47 16.56
CA GLU A 94 -6.36 19.29 17.53
C GLU A 94 -5.51 20.47 18.03
N GLU A 95 -4.20 20.26 18.20
CA GLU A 95 -3.26 21.28 18.67
C GLU A 95 -2.88 22.31 17.60
N LYS A 96 -2.98 21.96 16.32
CA LYS A 96 -2.58 22.80 15.18
C LYS A 96 -3.76 23.15 14.27
N PRO A 97 -4.53 24.21 14.55
CA PRO A 97 -5.68 24.60 13.73
C PRO A 97 -5.37 24.80 12.24
N VAL A 98 -4.11 25.06 11.89
CA VAL A 98 -3.68 25.22 10.50
C VAL A 98 -3.76 23.91 9.72
N LEU A 99 -3.56 22.77 10.37
CA LEU A 99 -3.70 21.45 9.76
C LEU A 99 -5.18 21.16 9.47
N GLU A 100 -6.04 21.44 10.45
CA GLU A 100 -7.49 21.28 10.30
C GLU A 100 -8.02 22.15 9.15
N MET A 101 -7.64 23.41 9.11
CA MET A 101 -8.05 24.34 8.05
C MET A 101 -7.53 23.91 6.68
N GLY A 102 -6.30 23.40 6.60
CA GLY A 102 -5.71 22.90 5.36
C GLY A 102 -6.45 21.68 4.82
N ALA A 103 -6.73 20.71 5.69
CA ALA A 103 -7.52 19.53 5.35
C ALA A 103 -8.94 19.91 4.93
N ARG A 104 -9.60 20.77 5.71
CA ARG A 104 -10.96 21.24 5.44
C ARG A 104 -11.05 21.95 4.09
N SER A 105 -10.10 22.82 3.76
CA SER A 105 -10.05 23.48 2.45
C SER A 105 -9.91 22.46 1.31
N ALA A 106 -8.98 21.50 1.42
CA ALA A 106 -8.78 20.47 0.41
C ALA A 106 -10.03 19.60 0.20
N ILE A 107 -10.75 19.28 1.30
CA ILE A 107 -12.02 18.53 1.24
C ILE A 107 -13.10 19.36 0.53
N VAL A 108 -13.29 20.62 0.89
CA VAL A 108 -14.29 21.50 0.26
C VAL A 108 -14.03 21.66 -1.22
N ASP A 109 -12.78 21.90 -1.62
CA ASP A 109 -12.39 22.02 -3.04
C ASP A 109 -12.78 20.76 -3.81
N MET A 110 -12.45 19.57 -3.27
CA MET A 110 -12.77 18.30 -3.91
C MET A 110 -14.28 18.05 -4.00
N LEU A 111 -15.03 18.32 -2.91
CA LEU A 111 -16.48 18.10 -2.89
C LEU A 111 -17.23 19.01 -3.86
N THR A 112 -16.78 20.27 -4.05
CA THR A 112 -17.43 21.22 -4.97
C THR A 112 -17.22 20.87 -6.44
N GLU A 113 -16.22 20.06 -6.77
CA GLU A 113 -15.97 19.56 -8.12
C GLU A 113 -16.84 18.35 -8.51
N GLN A 114 -17.55 17.76 -7.54
CA GLN A 114 -18.31 16.52 -7.74
C GLN A 114 -19.71 16.75 -8.31
N ASN A 115 -20.22 15.74 -9.03
CA ASN A 115 -21.57 15.70 -9.57
C ASN A 115 -22.48 14.75 -8.75
N SER A 116 -23.73 15.14 -8.55
CA SER A 116 -24.69 14.35 -7.78
C SER A 116 -25.00 12.99 -8.40
N GLU A 117 -24.99 12.89 -9.73
CA GLU A 117 -25.26 11.64 -10.44
C GLU A 117 -24.19 10.58 -10.11
N GLU A 118 -22.91 10.97 -10.15
CA GLU A 118 -21.80 10.10 -9.80
C GLU A 118 -21.85 9.71 -8.33
N LEU A 119 -22.06 10.69 -7.44
CA LEU A 119 -22.12 10.48 -5.99
C LEU A 119 -23.32 9.65 -5.50
N SER A 120 -24.34 9.49 -6.33
CA SER A 120 -25.49 8.65 -6.02
C SER A 120 -25.18 7.16 -6.14
N THR A 121 -24.06 6.79 -6.75
CA THR A 121 -23.64 5.40 -6.94
C THR A 121 -22.66 4.95 -5.84
N PRO A 122 -22.65 3.66 -5.48
CA PRO A 122 -21.63 3.12 -4.56
C PRO A 122 -20.21 3.31 -5.08
N GLU A 123 -20.01 3.14 -6.38
CA GLU A 123 -18.73 3.30 -7.07
C GLU A 123 -18.21 4.73 -6.98
N GLY A 124 -19.09 5.72 -7.23
CA GLY A 124 -18.76 7.13 -7.12
C GLY A 124 -18.36 7.53 -5.69
N LYS A 125 -19.03 6.98 -4.67
CA LYS A 125 -18.64 7.20 -3.27
C LYS A 125 -17.28 6.59 -2.94
N THR A 126 -16.99 5.40 -3.47
CA THR A 126 -15.68 4.75 -3.28
C THR A 126 -14.57 5.57 -3.94
N LYS A 127 -14.79 6.01 -5.17
CA LYS A 127 -13.88 6.88 -5.92
C LYS A 127 -13.62 8.19 -5.16
N LEU A 128 -14.69 8.87 -4.71
CA LEU A 128 -14.55 10.10 -3.91
C LEU A 128 -13.72 9.88 -2.66
N ARG A 129 -13.89 8.75 -1.96
CA ARG A 129 -13.10 8.44 -0.77
C ARG A 129 -11.61 8.32 -1.08
N GLU A 130 -11.26 7.65 -2.17
CA GLU A 130 -9.87 7.49 -2.61
C GLU A 130 -9.26 8.83 -3.03
N GLU A 131 -9.99 9.63 -3.81
CA GLU A 131 -9.56 10.97 -4.23
C GLU A 131 -9.39 11.92 -3.05
N LEU A 132 -10.30 11.90 -2.07
CA LEU A 132 -10.19 12.68 -0.84
C LEU A 132 -8.97 12.27 -0.04
N LYS A 133 -8.73 10.97 0.13
CA LYS A 133 -7.54 10.45 0.81
C LYS A 133 -6.28 11.00 0.15
N GLU A 134 -6.16 10.90 -1.16
CA GLU A 134 -4.99 11.38 -1.90
C GLU A 134 -4.82 12.91 -1.78
N LYS A 135 -5.90 13.67 -1.98
CA LYS A 135 -5.88 15.13 -1.92
C LYS A 135 -5.49 15.65 -0.55
N VAL A 136 -6.08 15.08 0.50
CA VAL A 136 -5.80 15.48 1.89
C VAL A 136 -4.39 15.08 2.29
N SER A 137 -3.93 13.88 1.97
CA SER A 137 -2.54 13.44 2.20
C SER A 137 -1.53 14.37 1.52
N HIS A 138 -1.83 14.83 0.31
CA HIS A 138 -0.96 15.78 -0.38
C HIS A 138 -0.94 17.16 0.29
N SER A 139 -2.05 17.59 0.88
CA SER A 139 -2.17 18.86 1.61
C SER A 139 -1.48 18.81 2.98
N LEU A 140 -1.50 17.65 3.63
CA LEU A 140 -0.99 17.42 4.99
C LEU A 140 0.30 16.60 4.97
N LYS A 141 1.39 17.18 4.50
CA LYS A 141 2.68 16.48 4.31
C LYS A 141 3.27 15.85 5.57
N GLU A 142 2.85 16.31 6.75
CA GLU A 142 3.37 15.87 8.04
C GLU A 142 2.50 14.79 8.70
N ILE A 143 1.29 14.52 8.17
CA ILE A 143 0.29 13.60 8.70
C ILE A 143 0.02 12.51 7.68
N GLU A 144 0.09 11.24 8.10
CA GLU A 144 -0.22 10.11 7.24
C GLU A 144 -1.71 9.76 7.29
N VAL A 145 -2.45 10.11 6.24
CA VAL A 145 -3.88 9.77 6.12
C VAL A 145 -4.02 8.34 5.62
N VAL A 146 -4.54 7.46 6.47
CA VAL A 146 -4.75 6.03 6.18
C VAL A 146 -6.04 5.81 5.40
N ASP A 147 -7.14 6.46 5.81
CA ASP A 147 -8.45 6.32 5.17
C ASP A 147 -9.32 7.55 5.41
N VAL A 148 -10.43 7.65 4.66
CA VAL A 148 -11.47 8.66 4.81
C VAL A 148 -12.81 7.94 5.03
N LEU A 149 -13.51 8.30 6.09
CA LEU A 149 -14.79 7.70 6.45
C LEU A 149 -15.92 8.72 6.30
N PHE A 150 -17.08 8.25 5.83
CA PHE A 150 -18.31 9.03 5.80
C PHE A 150 -19.27 8.49 6.85
N SER A 151 -19.69 9.32 7.82
CA SER A 151 -20.71 8.96 8.78
C SER A 151 -22.11 9.39 8.32
N ASP A 152 -22.21 10.54 7.64
CA ASP A 152 -23.42 11.01 6.96
C ASP A 152 -23.10 11.39 5.53
N PHE A 153 -24.02 11.08 4.59
CA PHE A 153 -23.86 11.44 3.19
C PHE A 153 -25.24 11.63 2.54
N VAL A 154 -25.67 12.88 2.40
CA VAL A 154 -27.01 13.23 1.91
C VAL A 154 -26.91 14.23 0.77
N ILE A 155 -27.49 13.88 -0.38
CA ILE A 155 -27.67 14.79 -1.51
C ILE A 155 -29.08 15.35 -1.47
N GLN A 156 -29.21 16.67 -1.51
CA GLN A 156 -30.48 17.38 -1.53
C GLN A 156 -30.69 18.07 -2.89
N TYR A 157 -31.93 18.06 -3.36
CA TYR A 157 -32.35 18.59 -4.65
C TYR A 157 -33.08 19.92 -4.49
#